data_d28aaa0d9915b1ef1599c37e22821303
#
_entry.id   d28aaa0d9915b1ef1599c37e22821303
#
_cell.length_a   1.000
_cell.length_b   1.000
_cell.length_c   1.000
_cell.angle_alpha   90.00
_cell.angle_beta   90.00
_cell.angle_gamma   90.00
#
_symmetry.space_group_name_H-M   'P 1'
#
loop_
_entity.id
_entity.type
_entity.pdbx_description
1 polymer ?
#
loop_
_entity_poly.entity_id
_entity_poly.type
_entity_poly.pdbx_seq_one_letter_code
_entity_poly.pdbx_strand_id
1 'polypeptide(L)'
;MEDKVQQFSKEFFGKSMEFLNLEFESVNDGVFVFSCEFNEMCSNPMGFVQGGMITTALDDATSAVMISGYKEKKAPMTTDLHVLFHRPLTLGKAMMEVKVIKLGQKSATSEGRIFNQENKLVATLLHTAQPVDVK
;
A
#
# COMPACT_ATOMS: atom_id res chain seq x y z
N MET A 1 1.20 17.93 10.86
CA MET A 1 0.37 17.15 9.92
C MET A 1 0.81 17.34 8.47
N GLU A 2 1.02 18.56 8.07
CA GLU A 2 1.47 18.84 6.72
C GLU A 2 2.84 18.26 6.41
N ASP A 3 3.71 18.25 7.41
CA ASP A 3 5.05 17.68 7.25
C ASP A 3 5.00 16.20 6.90
N LYS A 4 3.93 15.51 7.31
CA LYS A 4 3.77 14.10 7.01
C LYS A 4 3.56 13.82 5.53
N VAL A 5 2.90 14.73 4.83
CA VAL A 5 2.67 14.59 3.41
C VAL A 5 3.99 14.57 2.64
N GLN A 6 4.96 15.34 3.11
CA GLN A 6 6.25 15.45 2.46
C GLN A 6 7.16 14.26 2.71
N GLN A 7 6.78 13.37 3.65
CA GLN A 7 7.57 12.19 3.94
C GLN A 7 7.50 11.13 2.84
N PHE A 8 6.55 11.27 1.93
CA PHE A 8 6.36 10.30 0.85
C PHE A 8 6.94 10.85 -0.44
N SER A 9 8.28 10.88 -0.49
CA SER A 9 9.01 11.36 -1.65
C SER A 9 8.77 10.45 -2.85
N LYS A 10 8.46 11.04 -3.98
CA LYS A 10 8.20 10.29 -5.21
C LYS A 10 9.45 9.64 -5.79
N GLU A 11 10.63 9.98 -5.28
CA GLU A 11 11.84 9.31 -5.75
C GLU A 11 11.87 7.82 -5.40
N PHE A 12 11.08 7.42 -4.39
CA PHE A 12 10.96 6.01 -4.02
C PHE A 12 9.76 5.34 -4.64
N PHE A 13 8.99 6.06 -5.47
CA PHE A 13 7.82 5.50 -6.12
C PHE A 13 8.26 4.72 -7.36
N GLY A 14 7.83 3.46 -7.43
CA GLY A 14 8.03 2.64 -8.61
C GLY A 14 6.96 2.91 -9.65
N LYS A 15 7.11 2.25 -10.79
CA LYS A 15 6.17 2.42 -11.89
C LYS A 15 4.76 1.94 -11.56
N SER A 16 4.64 0.92 -10.69
CA SER A 16 3.34 0.45 -10.26
C SER A 16 2.58 1.49 -9.48
N MET A 17 3.27 2.22 -8.61
CA MET A 17 2.65 3.29 -7.83
C MET A 17 2.13 4.41 -8.74
N GLU A 18 2.91 4.71 -9.77
CA GLU A 18 2.54 5.70 -10.78
C GLU A 18 1.33 5.22 -11.58
N PHE A 19 1.37 3.97 -12.02
CA PHE A 19 0.30 3.36 -12.80
C PHE A 19 -1.02 3.35 -12.04
N LEU A 20 -0.97 3.07 -10.73
CA LEU A 20 -2.16 3.01 -9.90
C LEU A 20 -2.52 4.36 -9.28
N ASN A 21 -1.76 5.40 -9.62
CA ASN A 21 -2.01 6.76 -9.12
C ASN A 21 -2.09 6.78 -7.59
N LEU A 22 -1.09 6.17 -6.96
CA LEU A 22 -1.05 6.09 -5.50
C LEU A 22 -0.80 7.47 -4.89
N GLU A 23 -1.69 7.88 -3.99
CA GLU A 23 -1.61 9.18 -3.33
C GLU A 23 -1.72 9.00 -1.82
N PHE A 24 -0.84 9.69 -1.09
CA PHE A 24 -0.96 9.75 0.37
C PHE A 24 -2.03 10.78 0.72
N GLU A 25 -2.99 10.39 1.56
CA GLU A 25 -4.09 11.28 1.93
C GLU A 25 -3.95 11.84 3.35
N SER A 26 -3.66 10.97 4.34
CA SER A 26 -3.60 11.43 5.73
C SER A 26 -2.93 10.39 6.62
N VAL A 27 -2.52 10.83 7.81
CA VAL A 27 -2.10 9.94 8.88
C VAL A 27 -2.72 10.41 10.18
N ASN A 28 -3.25 9.46 10.96
CA ASN A 28 -3.95 9.75 12.20
C ASN A 28 -3.81 8.55 13.11
N ASP A 29 -3.23 8.76 14.31
CA ASP A 29 -3.05 7.68 15.30
C ASP A 29 -2.37 6.44 14.69
N GLY A 30 -1.35 6.67 13.88
CA GLY A 30 -0.58 5.58 13.28
C GLY A 30 -1.26 4.88 12.11
N VAL A 31 -2.41 5.37 11.68
CA VAL A 31 -3.10 4.84 10.51
C VAL A 31 -2.85 5.76 9.31
N PHE A 32 -2.18 5.23 8.30
CA PHE A 32 -1.86 5.98 7.08
C PHE A 32 -2.92 5.67 6.04
N VAL A 33 -3.49 6.71 5.43
CA VAL A 33 -4.53 6.55 4.43
C VAL A 33 -3.98 6.94 3.07
N PHE A 34 -4.19 6.06 2.10
CA PHE A 34 -3.81 6.29 0.71
C PHE A 34 -5.02 6.11 -0.18
N SER A 35 -4.98 6.72 -1.35
CA SER A 35 -5.92 6.42 -2.41
C SER A 35 -5.16 5.83 -3.59
N CYS A 36 -5.87 5.09 -4.42
CA CYS A 36 -5.35 4.60 -5.68
C CYS A 36 -6.50 4.51 -6.67
N GLU A 37 -6.15 4.26 -7.92
CA GLU A 37 -7.16 4.18 -8.97
C GLU A 37 -6.88 2.99 -9.87
N PHE A 38 -7.90 2.17 -10.09
CA PHE A 38 -7.80 1.00 -10.95
C PHE A 38 -8.52 1.28 -12.26
N ASN A 39 -7.73 1.43 -13.33
CA ASN A 39 -8.28 1.66 -14.66
C ASN A 39 -8.64 0.33 -15.33
N GLU A 40 -9.10 0.41 -16.56
CA GLU A 40 -9.56 -0.74 -17.32
C GLU A 40 -8.52 -1.84 -17.48
N MET A 41 -7.23 -1.45 -17.50
CA MET A 41 -6.14 -2.41 -17.62
C MET A 41 -6.02 -3.32 -16.39
N CYS A 42 -6.67 -2.94 -15.30
CA CYS A 42 -6.63 -3.71 -14.05
C CYS A 42 -7.75 -4.73 -13.94
N SER A 43 -8.64 -4.81 -14.95
CA SER A 43 -9.83 -5.64 -14.82
C SER A 43 -9.54 -7.12 -15.09
N ASN A 44 -10.29 -7.97 -14.40
CA ASN A 44 -10.33 -9.40 -14.68
C ASN A 44 -11.45 -9.66 -15.70
N PRO A 45 -11.60 -10.92 -16.18
CA PRO A 45 -12.65 -11.21 -17.19
C PRO A 45 -14.07 -10.90 -16.73
N MET A 46 -14.32 -10.80 -15.43
CA MET A 46 -15.64 -10.49 -14.88
C MET A 46 -15.90 -8.99 -14.79
N GLY A 47 -14.92 -8.16 -15.11
CA GLY A 47 -15.06 -6.71 -15.04
C GLY A 47 -14.71 -6.10 -13.70
N PHE A 48 -14.21 -6.89 -12.77
CA PHE A 48 -13.73 -6.39 -11.47
C PHE A 48 -12.21 -6.24 -11.49
N VAL A 49 -11.68 -5.59 -10.45
CA VAL A 49 -10.24 -5.45 -10.32
C VAL A 49 -9.62 -6.83 -10.09
N GLN A 50 -8.59 -7.12 -10.86
CA GLN A 50 -7.85 -8.37 -10.75
C GLN A 50 -7.11 -8.41 -9.41
N GLY A 51 -7.15 -9.59 -8.73
CA GLY A 51 -6.60 -9.71 -7.37
C GLY A 51 -5.14 -9.33 -7.26
N GLY A 52 -4.34 -9.64 -8.28
CA GLY A 52 -2.93 -9.25 -8.29
C GLY A 52 -2.75 -7.74 -8.31
N MET A 53 -3.66 -7.00 -8.94
CA MET A 53 -3.62 -5.53 -8.96
C MET A 53 -3.95 -4.97 -7.59
N ILE A 54 -4.92 -5.57 -6.89
CA ILE A 54 -5.23 -5.17 -5.52
C ILE A 54 -4.01 -5.42 -4.63
N THR A 55 -3.37 -6.57 -4.80
CA THR A 55 -2.16 -6.90 -4.06
C THR A 55 -1.05 -5.89 -4.33
N THR A 56 -0.88 -5.50 -5.59
CA THR A 56 0.12 -4.49 -5.97
C THR A 56 -0.12 -3.17 -5.23
N ALA A 57 -1.37 -2.72 -5.22
CA ALA A 57 -1.70 -1.46 -4.54
C ALA A 57 -1.37 -1.52 -3.05
N LEU A 58 -1.74 -2.62 -2.40
CA LEU A 58 -1.47 -2.80 -0.97
C LEU A 58 0.02 -2.97 -0.69
N ASP A 59 0.74 -3.70 -1.54
CA ASP A 59 2.18 -3.85 -1.45
C ASP A 59 2.87 -2.48 -1.53
N ASP A 60 2.47 -1.68 -2.50
CA ASP A 60 3.06 -0.36 -2.71
C ASP A 60 2.78 0.57 -1.53
N ALA A 61 1.55 0.57 -1.03
CA ALA A 61 1.18 1.45 0.09
C ALA A 61 1.92 1.04 1.37
N THR A 62 1.96 -0.25 1.69
CA THR A 62 2.68 -0.71 2.88
C THR A 62 4.18 -0.47 2.75
N SER A 63 4.74 -0.63 1.55
CA SER A 63 6.16 -0.33 1.31
C SER A 63 6.46 1.14 1.55
N ALA A 64 5.61 2.03 1.05
CA ALA A 64 5.80 3.47 1.23
C ALA A 64 5.86 3.83 2.71
N VAL A 65 4.96 3.26 3.51
CA VAL A 65 4.93 3.54 4.95
C VAL A 65 6.18 3.01 5.64
N MET A 66 6.66 1.82 5.26
CA MET A 66 7.90 1.28 5.82
C MET A 66 9.09 2.16 5.49
N ILE A 67 9.21 2.61 4.24
CA ILE A 67 10.31 3.48 3.82
C ILE A 67 10.28 4.77 4.64
N SER A 68 9.10 5.35 4.80
CA SER A 68 8.93 6.56 5.60
C SER A 68 9.32 6.31 7.06
N GLY A 69 8.90 5.16 7.61
CA GLY A 69 9.22 4.80 8.99
C GLY A 69 10.70 4.64 9.24
N TYR A 70 11.44 4.21 8.25
CA TYR A 70 12.91 4.13 8.32
C TYR A 70 13.58 5.43 7.90
N LYS A 71 12.81 6.51 7.73
CA LYS A 71 13.30 7.85 7.36
C LYS A 71 14.08 7.83 6.07
N GLU A 72 13.64 7.00 5.13
CA GLU A 72 14.21 6.84 3.78
C GLU A 72 15.65 6.31 3.79
N LYS A 73 16.09 5.75 4.91
CA LYS A 73 17.42 5.14 5.00
C LYS A 73 17.42 3.66 4.67
N LYS A 74 16.24 3.03 4.77
CA LYS A 74 16.08 1.61 4.45
C LYS A 74 14.84 1.43 3.61
N ALA A 75 14.88 0.41 2.76
CA ALA A 75 13.73 0.01 1.95
C ALA A 75 13.37 -1.43 2.27
N PRO A 76 12.09 -1.79 2.17
CA PRO A 76 11.68 -3.16 2.44
C PRO A 76 11.99 -4.06 1.24
N MET A 77 12.67 -5.17 1.52
CA MET A 77 12.78 -6.27 0.57
C MET A 77 11.78 -7.31 1.01
N THR A 78 10.70 -7.43 0.27
CA THR A 78 9.58 -8.28 0.65
C THR A 78 9.99 -9.74 0.79
N THR A 79 9.65 -10.33 1.93
CA THR A 79 9.86 -11.75 2.17
C THR A 79 8.54 -12.52 2.17
N ASP A 80 7.43 -11.84 2.45
CA ASP A 80 6.12 -12.49 2.48
C ASP A 80 5.01 -11.49 2.29
N LEU A 81 4.06 -11.83 1.43
CA LEU A 81 2.81 -11.09 1.27
C LEU A 81 1.68 -12.08 1.44
N HIS A 82 0.86 -11.86 2.46
CA HIS A 82 -0.32 -12.68 2.71
C HIS A 82 -1.55 -11.84 2.51
N VAL A 83 -2.40 -12.24 1.58
CA VAL A 83 -3.58 -11.44 1.19
C VAL A 83 -4.84 -12.28 1.31
N LEU A 84 -5.85 -11.69 1.94
CA LEU A 84 -7.19 -12.28 2.02
C LEU A 84 -8.14 -11.36 1.26
N PHE A 85 -8.87 -11.90 0.32
CA PHE A 85 -9.85 -11.16 -0.47
C PHE A 85 -11.24 -11.47 0.08
N HIS A 86 -11.96 -10.42 0.47
CA HIS A 86 -13.26 -10.57 1.16
C HIS A 86 -14.43 -10.35 0.21
N ARG A 87 -14.24 -9.54 -0.83
CA ARG A 87 -15.28 -9.24 -1.81
C ARG A 87 -14.67 -8.64 -3.06
N PRO A 88 -15.41 -8.67 -4.19
CA PRO A 88 -14.89 -8.06 -5.42
C PRO A 88 -14.83 -6.53 -5.31
N LEU A 89 -13.96 -5.93 -6.10
CA LEU A 89 -13.77 -4.49 -6.15
C LEU A 89 -14.05 -4.00 -7.57
N THR A 90 -14.91 -2.99 -7.69
CA THR A 90 -15.17 -2.38 -8.99
C THR A 90 -14.00 -1.46 -9.38
N LEU A 91 -13.84 -1.25 -10.69
CA LEU A 91 -12.82 -0.34 -11.19
C LEU A 91 -13.07 1.08 -10.68
N GLY A 92 -12.03 1.89 -10.64
CA GLY A 92 -12.10 3.27 -10.18
C GLY A 92 -11.28 3.48 -8.94
N LYS A 93 -11.64 4.50 -8.17
CA LYS A 93 -10.89 4.92 -7.00
C LYS A 93 -11.18 4.01 -5.81
N ALA A 94 -10.14 3.70 -5.04
CA ALA A 94 -10.26 2.93 -3.81
C ALA A 94 -9.39 3.57 -2.73
N MET A 95 -9.75 3.34 -1.47
CA MET A 95 -9.01 3.87 -0.33
C MET A 95 -8.33 2.74 0.39
N MET A 96 -7.14 3.02 0.91
CA MET A 96 -6.36 2.04 1.67
C MET A 96 -5.96 2.62 3.01
N GLU A 97 -5.88 1.75 4.02
CA GLU A 97 -5.36 2.08 5.34
C GLU A 97 -4.17 1.19 5.64
N VAL A 98 -3.10 1.78 6.15
CA VAL A 98 -1.88 1.06 6.46
C VAL A 98 -1.48 1.32 7.91
N LYS A 99 -1.14 0.25 8.61
CA LYS A 99 -0.59 0.32 9.96
C LYS A 99 0.72 -0.45 10.01
N VAL A 100 1.72 0.16 10.64
CA VAL A 100 2.97 -0.55 10.90
C VAL A 100 2.79 -1.40 12.13
N ILE A 101 3.14 -2.68 12.02
CA ILE A 101 3.11 -3.59 13.17
C ILE A 101 4.49 -3.61 13.84
N LYS A 102 5.56 -3.63 13.02
CA LYS A 102 6.92 -3.69 13.54
C LYS A 102 7.88 -3.08 12.51
N LEU A 103 8.78 -2.24 13.00
CA LEU A 103 9.91 -1.75 12.21
C LEU A 103 11.20 -2.13 12.94
N GLY A 104 11.64 -3.37 12.74
CA GLY A 104 12.84 -3.88 13.39
C GLY A 104 14.07 -3.72 12.53
N GLN A 105 15.21 -4.10 13.08
CA GLN A 105 16.47 -4.07 12.35
C GLN A 105 16.57 -5.20 11.34
N LYS A 106 15.96 -6.33 11.65
CA LYS A 106 16.04 -7.53 10.81
C LYS A 106 14.78 -7.80 10.02
N SER A 107 13.63 -7.36 10.54
CA SER A 107 12.36 -7.57 9.86
C SER A 107 11.41 -6.44 10.16
N ALA A 108 10.52 -6.19 9.21
CA ALA A 108 9.47 -5.20 9.34
C ALA A 108 8.17 -5.85 8.90
N THR A 109 7.08 -5.47 9.55
CA THR A 109 5.75 -5.99 9.20
C THR A 109 4.76 -4.85 9.24
N SER A 110 3.91 -4.76 8.20
CA SER A 110 2.83 -3.80 8.15
C SER A 110 1.58 -4.47 7.63
N GLU A 111 0.44 -3.88 7.98
CA GLU A 111 -0.86 -4.37 7.57
C GLU A 111 -1.51 -3.32 6.68
N GLY A 112 -2.07 -3.77 5.54
CA GLY A 112 -2.80 -2.91 4.64
C GLY A 112 -4.20 -3.42 4.43
N ARG A 113 -5.14 -2.49 4.33
CA ARG A 113 -6.54 -2.79 4.05
C ARG A 113 -7.02 -1.90 2.92
N ILE A 114 -7.84 -2.46 2.04
CA ILE A 114 -8.39 -1.69 0.94
C ILE A 114 -9.91 -1.76 0.99
N PHE A 115 -10.55 -0.62 0.73
CA PHE A 115 -11.99 -0.43 0.86
C PHE A 115 -12.58 0.03 -0.46
N ASN A 116 -13.82 -0.39 -0.73
CA ASN A 116 -14.52 0.04 -1.92
C ASN A 116 -15.18 1.41 -1.69
N GLN A 117 -15.89 1.92 -2.71
CA GLN A 117 -16.53 3.24 -2.65
C GLN A 117 -17.64 3.32 -1.61
N GLU A 118 -18.11 2.17 -1.12
CA GLU A 118 -19.12 2.10 -0.06
C GLU A 118 -18.47 1.88 1.31
N ASN A 119 -17.15 2.05 1.37
CA ASN A 119 -16.36 1.92 2.59
C ASN A 119 -16.41 0.51 3.20
N LYS A 120 -16.56 -0.51 2.35
CA LYS A 120 -16.54 -1.90 2.80
C LYS A 120 -15.17 -2.50 2.52
N LEU A 121 -14.72 -3.33 3.46
CA LEU A 121 -13.39 -3.95 3.36
C LEU A 121 -13.37 -4.98 2.23
N VAL A 122 -12.47 -4.76 1.28
CA VAL A 122 -12.31 -5.62 0.11
C VAL A 122 -11.23 -6.66 0.35
N ALA A 123 -10.08 -6.25 0.88
CA ALA A 123 -8.97 -7.16 1.09
C ALA A 123 -8.10 -6.68 2.25
N THR A 124 -7.41 -7.63 2.86
CA THR A 124 -6.45 -7.39 3.94
C THR A 124 -5.13 -8.02 3.54
N LEU A 125 -4.03 -7.27 3.68
CA LEU A 125 -2.70 -7.75 3.34
C LEU A 125 -1.78 -7.60 4.53
N LEU A 126 -1.00 -8.64 4.78
CA LEU A 126 0.07 -8.61 5.76
C LEU A 126 1.39 -8.68 4.99
N HIS A 127 2.23 -7.67 5.18
CA HIS A 127 3.47 -7.50 4.43
C HIS A 127 4.65 -7.64 5.38
N THR A 128 5.47 -8.65 5.16
CA THR A 128 6.70 -8.84 5.93
C THR A 128 7.89 -8.64 4.99
N ALA A 129 8.89 -7.92 5.48
CA ALA A 129 10.03 -7.55 4.66
C ALA A 129 11.31 -7.53 5.49
N GLN A 130 12.42 -7.66 4.79
CA GLN A 130 13.73 -7.43 5.37
C GLN A 130 14.17 -6.02 5.00
N PRO A 131 14.46 -5.15 5.98
CA PRO A 131 14.95 -3.81 5.65
C PRO A 131 16.38 -3.89 5.11
N VAL A 132 16.62 -3.17 4.03
CA VAL A 132 17.95 -3.10 3.42
C VAL A 132 18.33 -1.63 3.24
N ASP A 133 19.61 -1.35 3.32
CA ASP A 133 20.07 0.03 3.20
C ASP A 133 19.82 0.58 1.81
N VAL A 134 19.39 1.84 1.76
CA VAL A 134 19.21 2.59 0.53
C VAL A 134 20.51 3.36 0.28
N LYS A 135 20.97 3.30 -0.97
CA LYS A 135 22.22 4.01 -1.34
C LYS A 135 21.97 5.47 -1.68
#